data_726e0939f6ee9616827997427244699c
#
_entry.id   726e0939f6ee9616827997427244699c
#
_cell.length_a   1.000
_cell.length_b   1.000
_cell.length_c   1.000
_cell.angle_alpha   90.00
_cell.angle_beta   90.00
_cell.angle_gamma   90.00
#
_symmetry.space_group_name_H-M   'P 1'
#
loop_
_entity.id
_entity.type
_entity.pdbx_description
1 polymer ?
#
loop_
_entity_poly.entity_id
_entity_poly.type
_entity_poly.pdbx_seq_one_letter_code
_entity_poly.pdbx_strand_id
1 'polypeptide(L)'
;MQPIKLMKFWRQFTVLVQRNLRLILNDKLTMASLILQAPFMVLVIKMVVDPDCFTSNLINIGSRTALFIISAMAAFMGTLNSYREICKEREIILREASVGVSLLAVVLSKAFVLLLIEDVQAAILTFGFVRIVNIPQNHLLLDTDVEI
;
A
#
# COMPACT_ATOMS: atom_id res chain seq x y z
N MET A 1 30.18 -3.40 -19.89
CA MET A 1 29.48 -3.69 -18.61
C MET A 1 28.83 -5.05 -18.67
N GLN A 2 29.08 -5.93 -17.70
CA GLN A 2 29.02 -7.37 -17.89
C GLN A 2 27.58 -7.93 -17.77
N PRO A 3 27.02 -8.58 -18.79
CA PRO A 3 25.70 -9.22 -18.74
C PRO A 3 25.58 -10.32 -17.67
N ILE A 4 26.71 -10.93 -17.30
CA ILE A 4 26.77 -11.99 -16.28
C ILE A 4 26.42 -11.48 -14.87
N LYS A 5 26.75 -10.23 -14.53
CA LYS A 5 26.37 -9.64 -13.22
C LYS A 5 24.87 -9.35 -13.14
N LEU A 6 24.25 -8.93 -14.26
CA LEU A 6 22.82 -8.67 -14.32
C LEU A 6 22.00 -9.96 -14.21
N MET A 7 22.41 -11.02 -14.89
CA MET A 7 21.73 -12.33 -14.77
C MET A 7 21.81 -12.91 -13.36
N LYS A 8 22.95 -12.75 -12.68
CA LYS A 8 23.09 -13.13 -11.27
C LYS A 8 22.16 -12.31 -10.36
N PHE A 9 22.04 -11.01 -10.60
CA PHE A 9 21.17 -10.11 -9.84
C PHE A 9 19.69 -10.50 -9.98
N TRP A 10 19.19 -10.65 -11.20
CA TRP A 10 17.78 -11.03 -11.44
C TRP A 10 17.42 -12.39 -10.84
N ARG A 11 18.33 -13.36 -10.95
CA ARG A 11 18.13 -14.66 -10.33
C ARG A 11 18.09 -14.59 -8.80
N GLN A 12 18.98 -13.80 -8.20
CA GLN A 12 18.97 -13.54 -6.76
C GLN A 12 17.67 -12.84 -6.34
N PHE A 13 17.27 -11.81 -7.07
CA PHE A 13 16.04 -11.06 -6.83
C PHE A 13 14.81 -11.97 -6.82
N THR A 14 14.61 -12.78 -7.85
CA THR A 14 13.44 -13.67 -7.95
C THR A 14 13.38 -14.69 -6.82
N VAL A 15 14.52 -15.29 -6.47
CA VAL A 15 14.59 -16.26 -5.36
C VAL A 15 14.29 -15.56 -4.02
N LEU A 16 14.81 -14.35 -3.82
CA LEU A 16 14.58 -13.57 -2.61
C LEU A 16 13.11 -13.12 -2.49
N VAL A 17 12.48 -12.68 -3.59
CA VAL A 17 11.04 -12.35 -3.62
C VAL A 17 10.20 -13.56 -3.21
N GLN A 18 10.46 -14.72 -3.81
CA GLN A 18 9.71 -15.93 -3.48
C GLN A 18 9.90 -16.36 -2.03
N ARG A 19 11.13 -16.23 -1.49
CA ARG A 19 11.43 -16.52 -0.09
C ARG A 19 10.69 -15.55 0.84
N ASN A 20 10.78 -14.24 0.59
CA ASN A 20 10.15 -13.21 1.41
C ASN A 20 8.63 -13.36 1.41
N LEU A 21 8.03 -13.64 0.24
CA LEU A 21 6.59 -13.89 0.14
C LEU A 21 6.17 -15.10 0.98
N ARG A 22 6.90 -16.20 0.91
CA ARG A 22 6.63 -17.39 1.73
C ARG A 22 6.78 -17.13 3.22
N LEU A 23 7.77 -16.34 3.62
CA LEU A 23 7.98 -15.99 5.03
C LEU A 23 6.80 -15.19 5.58
N ILE A 24 6.32 -14.18 4.85
CA ILE A 24 5.16 -13.37 5.26
C ILE A 24 3.89 -14.23 5.30
N LEU A 25 3.65 -15.06 4.28
CA LEU A 25 2.46 -15.91 4.21
C LEU A 25 2.41 -16.98 5.32
N ASN A 26 3.56 -17.46 5.76
CA ASN A 26 3.65 -18.46 6.85
C ASN A 26 3.63 -17.85 8.25
N ASP A 27 3.93 -16.57 8.39
CA ASP A 27 3.85 -15.85 9.66
C ASP A 27 2.40 -15.41 9.93
N LYS A 28 1.66 -16.26 10.64
CA LYS A 28 0.24 -16.04 10.96
C LYS A 28 -0.02 -14.72 11.66
N LEU A 29 0.89 -14.27 12.52
CA LEU A 29 0.74 -13.02 13.28
C LEU A 29 0.94 -11.81 12.39
N THR A 30 1.93 -11.83 11.52
CA THR A 30 2.15 -10.79 10.50
C THR A 30 0.99 -10.75 9.52
N MET A 31 0.54 -11.89 9.00
CA MET A 31 -0.61 -11.96 8.10
C MET A 31 -1.90 -11.44 8.74
N ALA A 32 -2.20 -11.84 9.97
CA ALA A 32 -3.39 -11.37 10.68
C ALA A 32 -3.38 -9.85 10.87
N SER A 33 -2.23 -9.28 11.24
CA SER A 33 -2.11 -7.82 11.41
C SER A 33 -2.24 -7.07 10.09
N LEU A 34 -1.68 -7.58 8.99
CA LEU A 34 -1.81 -6.98 7.65
C LEU A 34 -3.26 -7.00 7.16
N ILE A 35 -3.94 -8.13 7.32
CA ILE A 35 -5.34 -8.28 6.89
C ILE A 35 -6.27 -7.39 7.74
N LEU A 36 -6.04 -7.29 9.04
CA LEU A 36 -6.90 -6.53 9.95
C LEU A 36 -6.69 -5.02 9.85
N GLN A 37 -5.51 -4.57 9.42
CA GLN A 37 -5.14 -3.16 9.36
C GLN A 37 -6.02 -2.36 8.40
N ALA A 38 -6.27 -2.86 7.19
CA ALA A 38 -7.07 -2.15 6.18
C ALA A 38 -8.55 -2.00 6.60
N PRO A 39 -9.28 -3.04 7.06
CA PRO A 39 -10.63 -2.88 7.59
C PRO A 39 -10.71 -1.96 8.82
N PHE A 40 -9.68 -1.99 9.68
CA PHE A 40 -9.61 -1.08 10.81
C PHE A 40 -9.54 0.38 10.36
N MET A 41 -8.70 0.68 9.36
CA MET A 41 -8.61 2.04 8.80
C MET A 41 -9.90 2.48 8.11
N VAL A 42 -10.62 1.58 7.42
CA VAL A 42 -11.95 1.85 6.87
C VAL A 42 -12.93 2.22 7.98
N LEU A 43 -12.88 1.54 9.11
CA LEU A 43 -13.73 1.86 10.26
C LEU A 43 -13.40 3.25 10.83
N VAL A 44 -12.14 3.61 10.94
CA VAL A 44 -11.71 4.95 11.37
C VAL A 44 -12.21 6.02 10.39
N ILE A 45 -12.10 5.80 9.08
CA ILE A 45 -12.63 6.72 8.07
C ILE A 45 -14.14 6.92 8.26
N LYS A 46 -14.89 5.85 8.49
CA LYS A 46 -16.34 5.91 8.74
C LYS A 46 -16.70 6.76 9.98
N MET A 47 -15.83 6.84 10.97
CA MET A 47 -16.06 7.65 12.16
C MET A 47 -15.72 9.13 11.98
N VAL A 48 -14.81 9.45 11.04
CA VAL A 48 -14.23 10.79 10.89
C VAL A 48 -14.78 11.55 9.69
N VAL A 49 -15.15 10.84 8.63
CA VAL A 49 -15.59 11.44 7.36
C VAL A 49 -17.10 11.44 7.28
N ASP A 50 -17.69 12.62 7.02
CA ASP A 50 -19.10 12.76 6.74
C ASP A 50 -19.47 12.10 5.41
N PRO A 51 -20.51 11.24 5.37
CA PRO A 51 -20.95 10.57 4.13
C PRO A 51 -21.32 11.54 3.00
N ASP A 52 -21.82 12.72 3.34
CA ASP A 52 -22.33 13.71 2.39
C ASP A 52 -21.31 14.79 1.99
N CYS A 53 -20.03 14.56 2.31
CA CYS A 53 -18.97 15.54 2.04
C CYS A 53 -18.77 15.88 0.56
N PHE A 54 -19.30 15.07 -0.38
CA PHE A 54 -19.21 15.30 -1.83
C PHE A 54 -20.51 15.79 -2.48
N THR A 55 -21.62 15.90 -1.73
CA THR A 55 -22.94 16.24 -2.29
C THR A 55 -23.23 17.74 -2.34
N SER A 56 -22.44 18.59 -1.73
CA SER A 56 -22.66 20.04 -1.77
C SER A 56 -22.01 20.70 -2.97
N ASN A 57 -22.76 21.53 -3.69
CA ASN A 57 -22.34 22.23 -4.92
C ASN A 57 -21.35 23.40 -4.71
N LEU A 58 -20.95 23.69 -3.48
CA LEU A 58 -19.95 24.68 -3.16
C LEU A 58 -18.60 24.01 -2.95
N ILE A 59 -17.51 24.77 -3.17
CA ILE A 59 -16.13 24.33 -2.90
C ILE A 59 -16.06 23.76 -1.48
N ASN A 60 -16.16 22.44 -1.38
CA ASN A 60 -16.40 21.80 -0.10
C ASN A 60 -15.06 21.50 0.58
N ILE A 61 -14.80 22.18 1.67
CA ILE A 61 -13.65 21.90 2.54
C ILE A 61 -13.69 20.44 3.01
N GLY A 62 -14.91 19.88 3.24
CA GLY A 62 -15.12 18.50 3.62
C GLY A 62 -14.55 17.48 2.63
N SER A 63 -14.77 17.67 1.33
CA SER A 63 -14.23 16.76 0.29
C SER A 63 -12.71 16.75 0.26
N ARG A 64 -12.08 17.92 0.38
CA ARG A 64 -10.62 18.03 0.41
C ARG A 64 -10.04 17.38 1.66
N THR A 65 -10.70 17.58 2.80
CA THR A 65 -10.30 16.95 4.06
C THR A 65 -10.44 15.43 4.00
N ALA A 66 -11.53 14.92 3.41
CA ALA A 66 -11.74 13.48 3.22
C ALA A 66 -10.66 12.85 2.34
N LEU A 67 -10.30 13.49 1.21
CA LEU A 67 -9.22 13.03 0.34
C LEU A 67 -7.85 13.09 1.03
N PHE A 68 -7.61 14.12 1.83
CA PHE A 68 -6.38 14.21 2.62
C PHE A 68 -6.31 13.08 3.66
N ILE A 69 -7.39 12.81 4.38
CA ILE A 69 -7.46 11.76 5.38
C ILE A 69 -7.19 10.39 4.76
N ILE A 70 -7.83 10.04 3.64
CA ILE A 70 -7.60 8.74 2.99
C ILE A 70 -6.14 8.59 2.52
N SER A 71 -5.56 9.66 1.95
CA SER A 71 -4.16 9.66 1.51
C SER A 71 -3.19 9.52 2.69
N ALA A 72 -3.45 10.22 3.79
CA ALA A 72 -2.66 10.13 5.02
C ALA A 72 -2.76 8.74 5.65
N MET A 73 -3.95 8.13 5.68
CA MET A 73 -4.16 6.77 6.18
C MET A 73 -3.41 5.73 5.33
N ALA A 74 -3.45 5.84 4.01
CA ALA A 74 -2.70 4.95 3.12
C ALA A 74 -1.19 5.08 3.35
N ALA A 75 -0.66 6.30 3.42
CA ALA A 75 0.76 6.53 3.69
C ALA A 75 1.19 6.00 5.07
N PHE A 76 0.33 6.16 6.08
CA PHE A 76 0.59 5.65 7.42
C PHE A 76 0.64 4.12 7.47
N MET A 77 -0.28 3.43 6.77
CA MET A 77 -0.25 1.97 6.66
C MET A 77 1.05 1.49 6.02
N GLY A 78 1.43 2.07 4.88
CA GLY A 78 2.66 1.71 4.18
C GLY A 78 3.91 1.91 5.02
N THR A 79 3.99 3.03 5.74
CA THR A 79 5.10 3.33 6.64
C THR A 79 5.21 2.32 7.78
N LEU A 80 4.10 1.97 8.43
CA LEU A 80 4.09 1.00 9.51
C LEU A 80 4.49 -0.40 9.05
N ASN A 81 3.99 -0.85 7.90
CA ASN A 81 4.31 -2.15 7.35
C ASN A 81 5.79 -2.25 6.97
N SER A 82 6.31 -1.24 6.27
CA SER A 82 7.71 -1.16 5.88
C SER A 82 8.65 -1.13 7.10
N TYR A 83 8.33 -0.32 8.09
CA TYR A 83 9.12 -0.22 9.32
C TYR A 83 9.19 -1.57 10.04
N ARG A 84 8.05 -2.22 10.23
CA ARG A 84 7.99 -3.50 10.94
C ARG A 84 8.79 -4.60 10.25
N GLU A 85 8.64 -4.75 8.93
CA GLU A 85 9.35 -5.78 8.17
C GLU A 85 10.87 -5.52 8.08
N ILE A 86 11.29 -4.26 7.95
CA ILE A 86 12.71 -3.92 7.92
C ILE A 86 13.36 -4.15 9.29
N CYS A 87 12.70 -3.70 10.36
CA CYS A 87 13.24 -3.86 11.71
C CYS A 87 13.31 -5.32 12.16
N LYS A 88 12.29 -6.12 11.85
CA LYS A 88 12.23 -7.54 12.20
C LYS A 88 13.37 -8.36 11.59
N GLU A 89 13.78 -8.02 10.37
CA GLU A 89 14.78 -8.80 9.64
C GLU A 89 16.15 -8.10 9.49
N ARG A 90 16.38 -7.02 10.22
CA ARG A 90 17.64 -6.25 10.14
C ARG A 90 18.89 -7.13 10.28
N GLU A 91 18.90 -8.02 11.27
CA GLU A 91 20.05 -8.90 11.53
C GLU A 91 20.28 -9.91 10.39
N ILE A 92 19.19 -10.40 9.79
CA ILE A 92 19.25 -11.31 8.63
C ILE A 92 19.85 -10.58 7.41
N ILE A 93 19.41 -9.36 7.16
CA ILE A 93 19.91 -8.52 6.06
C ILE A 93 21.43 -8.28 6.20
N LEU A 94 21.89 -7.95 7.41
CA LEU A 94 23.31 -7.74 7.67
C LEU A 94 24.14 -9.02 7.46
N ARG A 95 23.62 -10.17 7.87
CA ARG A 95 24.28 -11.45 7.67
C ARG A 95 24.31 -11.89 6.21
N GLU A 96 23.25 -11.66 5.44
CA GLU A 96 23.24 -11.92 4.00
C GLU A 96 24.21 -11.05 3.23
N ALA A 97 24.35 -9.79 3.62
CA ALA A 97 25.34 -8.88 3.05
C ALA A 97 26.78 -9.36 3.28
N SER A 98 27.08 -9.94 4.46
CA SER A 98 28.42 -10.47 4.77
C SER A 98 28.79 -11.72 3.96
N VAL A 99 27.82 -12.48 3.48
CA VAL A 99 28.02 -13.70 2.65
C VAL A 99 28.12 -13.39 1.15
N GLY A 100 28.09 -12.10 0.77
CA GLY A 100 28.28 -11.66 -0.62
C GLY A 100 26.97 -11.63 -1.45
N VAL A 101 25.82 -11.68 -0.82
CA VAL A 101 24.53 -11.39 -1.47
C VAL A 101 24.43 -9.88 -1.73
N SER A 102 23.94 -9.50 -2.90
CA SER A 102 23.75 -8.07 -3.21
C SER A 102 22.72 -7.44 -2.28
N LEU A 103 23.15 -6.49 -1.46
CA LEU A 103 22.27 -5.75 -0.55
C LEU A 103 21.10 -5.09 -1.29
N LEU A 104 21.37 -4.56 -2.50
CA LEU A 104 20.32 -3.99 -3.35
C LEU A 104 19.27 -5.05 -3.75
N ALA A 105 19.68 -6.28 -4.07
CA ALA A 105 18.72 -7.34 -4.41
C ALA A 105 17.84 -7.71 -3.21
N VAL A 106 18.41 -7.73 -2.01
CA VAL A 106 17.68 -8.01 -0.77
C VAL A 106 16.66 -6.91 -0.48
N VAL A 107 17.06 -5.65 -0.51
CA VAL A 107 16.18 -4.51 -0.21
C VAL A 107 15.09 -4.38 -1.28
N LEU A 108 15.43 -4.46 -2.56
CA LEU A 108 14.44 -4.39 -3.65
C LEU A 108 13.44 -5.54 -3.63
N SER A 109 13.88 -6.76 -3.31
CA SER A 109 12.96 -7.90 -3.20
C SER A 109 11.94 -7.72 -2.07
N LYS A 110 12.36 -7.17 -0.93
CA LYS A 110 11.47 -6.83 0.17
C LYS A 110 10.50 -5.70 -0.20
N ALA A 111 11.03 -4.62 -0.75
CA ALA A 111 10.21 -3.49 -1.19
C ALA A 111 9.15 -3.94 -2.20
N PHE A 112 9.49 -4.82 -3.13
CA PHE A 112 8.55 -5.34 -4.12
C PHE A 112 7.43 -6.17 -3.48
N VAL A 113 7.76 -7.04 -2.52
CA VAL A 113 6.73 -7.83 -1.82
C VAL A 113 5.82 -6.95 -0.97
N LEU A 114 6.40 -5.95 -0.28
CA LEU A 114 5.61 -4.99 0.49
C LEU A 114 4.69 -4.16 -0.39
N LEU A 115 5.16 -3.68 -1.55
CA LEU A 115 4.32 -2.96 -2.52
C LEU A 115 3.12 -3.79 -2.96
N LEU A 116 3.29 -5.07 -3.26
CA LEU A 116 2.16 -5.95 -3.62
C LEU A 116 1.11 -6.06 -2.51
N ILE A 117 1.56 -6.11 -1.26
CA ILE A 117 0.66 -6.16 -0.10
C ILE A 117 -0.05 -4.82 0.09
N GLU A 118 0.68 -3.72 -0.03
CA GLU A 118 0.14 -2.37 0.08
C GLU A 118 -0.89 -2.07 -1.02
N ASP A 119 -0.67 -2.54 -2.26
CA ASP A 119 -1.65 -2.39 -3.34
C ASP A 119 -2.98 -3.07 -3.00
N VAL A 120 -2.95 -4.26 -2.41
CA VAL A 120 -4.16 -4.96 -1.96
C VAL A 120 -4.84 -4.20 -0.81
N GLN A 121 -4.07 -3.70 0.14
CA GLN A 121 -4.61 -2.91 1.26
C GLN A 121 -5.20 -1.57 0.79
N ALA A 122 -4.53 -0.89 -0.14
CA ALA A 122 -5.02 0.35 -0.75
C ALA A 122 -6.32 0.12 -1.53
N ALA A 123 -6.45 -1.00 -2.24
CA ALA A 123 -7.70 -1.37 -2.91
C ALA A 123 -8.85 -1.59 -1.90
N ILE A 124 -8.59 -2.28 -0.79
CA ILE A 124 -9.60 -2.48 0.28
C ILE A 124 -9.99 -1.13 0.90
N LEU A 125 -9.01 -0.26 1.18
CA LEU A 125 -9.25 1.06 1.75
C LEU A 125 -10.10 1.92 0.82
N THR A 126 -9.75 1.98 -0.46
CA THR A 126 -10.46 2.74 -1.49
C THR A 126 -11.87 2.21 -1.68
N PHE A 127 -12.05 0.90 -1.76
CA PHE A 127 -13.37 0.28 -1.87
C PHE A 127 -14.23 0.57 -0.63
N GLY A 128 -13.65 0.49 0.56
CA GLY A 128 -14.33 0.85 1.81
C GLY A 128 -14.73 2.32 1.84
N PHE A 129 -13.86 3.21 1.39
CA PHE A 129 -14.14 4.65 1.31
C PHE A 129 -15.30 4.95 0.35
N VAL A 130 -15.28 4.39 -0.86
CA VAL A 130 -16.35 4.57 -1.87
C VAL A 130 -17.71 4.06 -1.36
N ARG A 131 -17.72 3.05 -0.48
CA ARG A 131 -18.94 2.53 0.12
C ARG A 131 -19.50 3.38 1.27
N ILE A 132 -18.63 4.15 1.93
CA ILE A 132 -19.02 5.01 3.06
C ILE A 132 -19.51 6.36 2.55
N VAL A 133 -18.88 6.90 1.53
CA VAL A 133 -19.12 8.25 1.02
C VAL A 133 -20.13 8.20 -0.14
N ASN A 134 -21.16 9.04 -0.07
CA ASN A 134 -22.11 9.26 -1.15
C ASN A 134 -21.44 10.07 -2.28
N ILE A 135 -20.87 9.37 -3.26
CA ILE A 135 -20.31 10.01 -4.45
C ILE A 135 -21.47 10.31 -5.39
N PRO A 136 -21.71 11.59 -5.75
CA PRO A 136 -22.73 11.93 -6.73
C PRO A 136 -22.38 11.25 -8.05
N GLN A 137 -23.34 10.47 -8.58
CA GLN A 137 -23.18 9.71 -9.83
C GLN A 137 -23.33 10.60 -11.08
N ASN A 138 -23.04 11.90 -10.96
CA ASN A 138 -23.00 12.77 -12.11
C ASN A 138 -21.74 12.46 -12.91
N HIS A 139 -21.94 12.11 -14.16
CA HIS A 139 -20.97 11.70 -15.17
C HIS A 139 -19.74 12.62 -15.23
N LEU A 140 -18.71 12.33 -14.47
CA LEU A 140 -17.60 13.23 -14.18
C LEU A 140 -16.54 13.28 -15.28
N LEU A 141 -16.73 12.66 -16.42
CA LEU A 141 -15.70 12.65 -17.46
C LEU A 141 -16.15 12.97 -18.90
N LEU A 142 -17.43 13.09 -19.23
CA LEU A 142 -17.87 13.38 -20.61
C LEU A 142 -19.22 14.09 -20.69
N ASP A 143 -19.53 15.03 -19.80
CA ASP A 143 -20.68 15.92 -20.05
C ASP A 143 -20.20 17.13 -20.84
N THR A 144 -20.27 17.01 -22.16
CA THR A 144 -20.13 18.09 -23.14
C THR A 144 -21.50 18.73 -23.39
N ASP A 145 -22.31 18.88 -22.36
CA ASP A 145 -23.50 19.71 -22.49
C ASP A 145 -23.11 21.14 -22.15
N VAL A 146 -22.55 21.78 -23.17
CA VAL A 146 -22.53 23.23 -23.29
C VAL A 146 -23.98 23.64 -23.57
N GLU A 147 -24.75 23.91 -22.55
CA GLU A 147 -25.97 24.67 -22.74
C GLU A 147 -25.58 26.12 -23.03
N ILE A 148 -25.92 26.54 -24.27
CA ILE A 148 -25.89 27.91 -24.78
C ILE A 148 -27.08 28.69 -24.19
#